data_1e98bcd084f178a778b89f21e8e76f95
#
_entry.id   1e98bcd084f178a778b89f21e8e76f95
#
_cell.length_a   1.000
_cell.length_b   1.000
_cell.length_c   1.000
_cell.angle_alpha   90.00
_cell.angle_beta   90.00
_cell.angle_gamma   90.00
#
_symmetry.space_group_name_H-M   'P 1'
#
loop_
_entity.id
_entity.type
_entity.pdbx_description
1 polymer ?
#
loop_
_entity_poly.entity_id
_entity_poly.type
_entity_poly.pdbx_seq_one_letter_code
_entity_poly.pdbx_strand_id
1 'polypeptide(L)'
;MNTKKRKNKTVRIIAAVLVLLLASAAFSFLTTPFSKNYYVEPTSSSKKQIALTFDDGPGKYTEQLLDGLRERNIKASFFLMGRKVEKRQKIVKTMYDDGHLVGVHTWSHIDFFKSSKEEIHGELDRTNDLIESITGERPKFFRPPYGHYLGSQLNRIDQIAVLWSDTPRDWVHIDEDYICNYLVKHAKDGDIILLHDTKDATVPAVLKAIDILTEQGFEFVRVDELLCRNGDKLAPGLAYRFCPYDSRAWYI
;
A
#
# COMPACT_ATOMS: atom_id res chain seq x y z
N MET A 1 8.72 56.77 -40.03
CA MET A 1 8.51 55.34 -40.48
C MET A 1 9.21 54.29 -39.59
N ASN A 2 9.73 54.66 -38.39
CA ASN A 2 10.59 53.76 -37.59
C ASN A 2 9.95 53.17 -36.29
N THR A 3 8.86 53.73 -35.80
CA THR A 3 8.24 53.28 -34.54
C THR A 3 7.37 52.03 -34.65
N LYS A 4 6.74 51.82 -35.81
CA LYS A 4 5.89 50.62 -36.08
C LYS A 4 6.73 49.34 -36.21
N LYS A 5 7.94 49.43 -36.80
CA LYS A 5 8.87 48.31 -36.95
C LYS A 5 9.47 47.88 -35.60
N ARG A 6 9.67 48.83 -34.68
CA ARG A 6 10.23 48.55 -33.35
C ARG A 6 9.19 47.88 -32.43
N LYS A 7 7.93 48.30 -32.46
CA LYS A 7 6.82 47.65 -31.73
C LYS A 7 6.60 46.20 -32.16
N ASN A 8 6.63 45.90 -33.47
CA ASN A 8 6.46 44.55 -33.97
C ASN A 8 7.64 43.62 -33.58
N LYS A 9 8.86 44.16 -33.45
CA LYS A 9 10.02 43.36 -33.01
C LYS A 9 9.94 43.01 -31.54
N THR A 10 9.49 43.94 -30.70
CA THR A 10 9.28 43.74 -29.25
C THR A 10 8.16 42.73 -28.99
N VAL A 11 7.03 42.80 -29.69
CA VAL A 11 5.93 41.84 -29.57
C VAL A 11 6.36 40.43 -29.98
N ARG A 12 7.16 40.29 -31.04
CA ARG A 12 7.69 38.99 -31.48
C ARG A 12 8.67 38.41 -30.48
N ILE A 13 9.50 39.20 -29.83
CA ILE A 13 10.43 38.75 -28.78
C ILE A 13 9.64 38.30 -27.54
N ILE A 14 8.64 39.05 -27.11
CA ILE A 14 7.79 38.66 -25.96
C ILE A 14 7.03 37.39 -26.25
N ALA A 15 6.48 37.22 -27.46
CA ALA A 15 5.80 36.00 -27.86
C ALA A 15 6.77 34.78 -27.89
N ALA A 16 7.99 34.95 -28.40
CA ALA A 16 8.99 33.88 -28.41
C ALA A 16 9.45 33.52 -27.00
N VAL A 17 9.61 34.47 -26.09
CA VAL A 17 9.95 34.21 -24.68
C VAL A 17 8.81 33.51 -23.97
N LEU A 18 7.55 33.86 -24.20
CA LEU A 18 6.38 33.18 -23.67
C LEU A 18 6.27 31.73 -24.16
N VAL A 19 6.53 31.48 -25.44
CA VAL A 19 6.54 30.13 -26.00
C VAL A 19 7.68 29.30 -25.41
N LEU A 20 8.87 29.88 -25.19
CA LEU A 20 9.98 29.20 -24.53
C LEU A 20 9.69 28.91 -23.04
N LEU A 21 9.04 29.81 -22.33
CA LEU A 21 8.63 29.60 -20.94
C LEU A 21 7.53 28.53 -20.82
N LEU A 22 6.56 28.52 -21.74
CA LEU A 22 5.54 27.46 -21.80
C LEU A 22 6.14 26.11 -22.22
N ALA A 23 7.11 26.10 -23.14
CA ALA A 23 7.83 24.89 -23.52
C ALA A 23 8.71 24.36 -22.38
N SER A 24 9.36 25.23 -21.61
CA SER A 24 10.17 24.82 -20.45
C SER A 24 9.28 24.33 -19.29
N ALA A 25 8.11 24.93 -19.07
CA ALA A 25 7.14 24.44 -18.11
C ALA A 25 6.55 23.07 -18.52
N ALA A 26 6.22 22.90 -19.82
CA ALA A 26 5.76 21.62 -20.36
C ALA A 26 6.87 20.55 -20.32
N PHE A 27 8.13 20.94 -20.57
CA PHE A 27 9.28 20.03 -20.47
C PHE A 27 9.57 19.65 -19.00
N SER A 28 9.41 20.57 -18.04
CA SER A 28 9.52 20.24 -16.60
C SER A 28 8.40 19.32 -16.14
N PHE A 29 7.19 19.41 -16.74
CA PHE A 29 6.09 18.49 -16.47
C PHE A 29 6.31 17.07 -17.06
N LEU A 30 7.09 17.01 -18.17
CA LEU A 30 7.46 15.73 -18.83
C LEU A 30 8.71 15.08 -18.23
N THR A 31 9.48 15.82 -17.43
CA THR A 31 10.73 15.35 -16.79
C THR A 31 10.64 15.33 -15.26
N THR A 32 9.44 15.33 -14.66
CA THR A 32 9.35 14.93 -13.25
C THR A 32 9.92 13.52 -13.17
N PRO A 33 11.04 13.30 -12.47
CA PRO A 33 11.57 11.96 -12.33
C PRO A 33 10.44 11.14 -11.68
N PHE A 34 10.05 10.06 -12.34
CA PHE A 34 9.21 9.03 -11.76
C PHE A 34 9.68 8.81 -10.33
N SER A 35 8.77 8.82 -9.40
CA SER A 35 9.02 8.86 -7.96
C SER A 35 10.20 7.99 -7.55
N LYS A 36 10.98 8.47 -6.59
CA LYS A 36 12.12 7.72 -6.05
C LYS A 36 11.64 6.35 -5.61
N ASN A 37 12.38 5.31 -5.99
CA ASN A 37 12.16 3.97 -5.49
C ASN A 37 12.05 4.01 -3.96
N TYR A 38 11.08 3.28 -3.44
CA TYR A 38 10.92 3.11 -2.01
C TYR A 38 11.95 2.10 -1.49
N TYR A 39 12.52 2.38 -0.34
CA TYR A 39 13.50 1.53 0.29
C TYR A 39 13.41 1.63 1.81
N VAL A 40 13.49 0.51 2.47
CA VAL A 40 13.68 0.39 3.91
C VAL A 40 14.97 -0.38 4.16
N GLU A 41 15.78 0.08 5.10
CA GLU A 41 16.99 -0.65 5.49
C GLU A 41 16.63 -2.06 5.98
N PRO A 42 17.27 -3.11 5.44
CA PRO A 42 16.98 -4.48 5.86
C PRO A 42 17.29 -4.69 7.34
N THR A 43 16.37 -5.31 8.04
CA THR A 43 16.67 -5.85 9.36
C THR A 43 17.50 -7.13 9.18
N SER A 44 18.70 -7.18 9.78
CA SER A 44 19.52 -8.38 9.76
C SER A 44 18.91 -9.45 10.68
N SER A 45 17.95 -10.20 10.18
CA SER A 45 17.37 -11.33 10.89
C SER A 45 17.67 -12.62 10.14
N SER A 46 18.07 -13.66 10.88
CA SER A 46 18.20 -15.03 10.37
C SER A 46 16.92 -15.85 10.53
N LYS A 47 15.88 -15.25 11.12
CA LYS A 47 14.61 -15.92 11.35
C LYS A 47 13.72 -15.87 10.10
N LYS A 48 12.75 -16.78 10.03
CA LYS A 48 11.70 -16.72 9.03
C LYS A 48 10.82 -15.50 9.27
N GLN A 49 10.57 -14.71 8.24
CA GLN A 49 9.77 -13.48 8.32
C GLN A 49 8.49 -13.62 7.51
N ILE A 50 7.38 -13.19 8.08
CA ILE A 50 6.08 -13.08 7.38
C ILE A 50 5.44 -11.73 7.66
N ALA A 51 4.64 -11.25 6.71
CA ALA A 51 3.86 -10.03 6.84
C ALA A 51 2.36 -10.37 6.96
N LEU A 52 1.76 -10.02 8.10
CA LEU A 52 0.32 -10.02 8.25
C LEU A 52 -0.25 -8.75 7.65
N THR A 53 -1.20 -8.88 6.73
CA THR A 53 -1.82 -7.75 6.05
C THR A 53 -3.34 -7.83 6.16
N PHE A 54 -3.97 -6.70 6.49
CA PHE A 54 -5.40 -6.61 6.75
C PHE A 54 -6.06 -5.65 5.80
N ASP A 55 -7.06 -6.12 5.07
CA ASP A 55 -7.85 -5.34 4.12
C ASP A 55 -9.21 -4.92 4.68
N ASP A 56 -9.84 -3.97 4.02
CA ASP A 56 -11.19 -3.50 4.31
C ASP A 56 -11.38 -2.74 5.63
N GLY A 57 -10.34 -2.51 6.40
CA GLY A 57 -10.41 -1.76 7.66
C GLY A 57 -10.60 -0.23 7.48
N PRO A 58 -10.68 0.51 8.59
CA PRO A 58 -10.86 0.02 9.94
C PRO A 58 -12.30 -0.46 10.21
N GLY A 59 -12.44 -1.59 10.88
CA GLY A 59 -13.70 -2.25 11.19
C GLY A 59 -14.07 -2.22 12.67
N LYS A 60 -15.02 -3.08 13.04
CA LYS A 60 -15.50 -3.24 14.42
C LYS A 60 -14.42 -3.84 15.34
N TYR A 61 -13.59 -4.71 14.79
CA TYR A 61 -12.62 -5.51 15.56
C TYR A 61 -11.18 -4.98 15.44
N THR A 62 -10.97 -3.88 14.70
CA THR A 62 -9.63 -3.31 14.48
C THR A 62 -8.96 -2.88 15.79
N GLU A 63 -9.68 -2.25 16.73
CA GLU A 63 -9.09 -1.85 18.02
C GLU A 63 -8.62 -3.05 18.82
N GLN A 64 -9.42 -4.12 18.89
CA GLN A 64 -9.03 -5.38 19.54
C GLN A 64 -7.77 -5.99 18.90
N LEU A 65 -7.67 -5.95 17.57
CA LEU A 65 -6.47 -6.41 16.86
C LEU A 65 -5.25 -5.56 17.20
N LEU A 66 -5.38 -4.24 17.19
CA LEU A 66 -4.27 -3.32 17.52
C LEU A 66 -3.76 -3.54 18.95
N ASP A 67 -4.67 -3.73 19.91
CA ASP A 67 -4.30 -4.02 21.30
C ASP A 67 -3.55 -5.35 21.40
N GLY A 68 -4.05 -6.41 20.76
CA GLY A 68 -3.39 -7.71 20.76
C GLY A 68 -2.03 -7.72 20.06
N LEU A 69 -1.86 -6.94 18.99
CA LEU A 69 -0.56 -6.75 18.30
C LEU A 69 0.43 -5.97 19.19
N ARG A 70 -0.06 -4.92 19.88
CA ARG A 70 0.74 -4.10 20.80
C ARG A 70 1.26 -4.92 21.97
N GLU A 71 0.42 -5.76 22.59
CA GLU A 71 0.79 -6.66 23.68
C GLU A 71 1.94 -7.62 23.27
N ARG A 72 1.98 -8.01 22.00
CA ARG A 72 2.99 -8.91 21.44
C ARG A 72 4.18 -8.19 20.81
N ASN A 73 4.17 -6.85 20.83
CA ASN A 73 5.16 -6.00 20.15
C ASN A 73 5.32 -6.35 18.65
N ILE A 74 4.23 -6.61 17.96
CA ILE A 74 4.19 -6.98 16.55
C ILE A 74 3.65 -5.84 15.71
N LYS A 75 4.26 -5.64 14.55
CA LYS A 75 3.78 -4.70 13.53
C LYS A 75 3.16 -5.46 12.37
N ALA A 76 2.13 -4.87 11.80
CA ALA A 76 1.39 -5.39 10.66
C ALA A 76 1.16 -4.30 9.61
N SER A 77 0.48 -4.65 8.53
CA SER A 77 0.16 -3.70 7.45
C SER A 77 -1.35 -3.71 7.19
N PHE A 78 -1.92 -2.53 7.04
CA PHE A 78 -3.35 -2.34 6.88
C PHE A 78 -3.64 -1.60 5.58
N PHE A 79 -4.51 -2.14 4.74
CA PHE A 79 -4.98 -1.50 3.51
C PHE A 79 -6.42 -1.03 3.72
N LEU A 80 -6.60 0.27 3.88
CA LEU A 80 -7.81 0.86 4.42
C LEU A 80 -8.72 1.41 3.33
N MET A 81 -10.03 1.21 3.51
CA MET A 81 -11.06 1.84 2.68
C MET A 81 -11.34 3.26 3.15
N GLY A 82 -11.23 4.26 2.27
CA GLY A 82 -11.40 5.67 2.61
C GLY A 82 -12.72 5.97 3.33
N ARG A 83 -13.84 5.42 2.87
CA ARG A 83 -15.16 5.59 3.52
C ARG A 83 -15.23 5.07 4.96
N LYS A 84 -14.35 4.13 5.33
CA LYS A 84 -14.26 3.60 6.70
C LYS A 84 -13.27 4.42 7.53
N VAL A 85 -12.18 4.88 6.93
CA VAL A 85 -11.24 5.85 7.52
C VAL A 85 -11.99 7.11 7.96
N GLU A 86 -12.82 7.68 7.09
CA GLU A 86 -13.62 8.89 7.38
C GLU A 86 -14.39 8.78 8.70
N LYS A 87 -14.93 7.60 9.00
CA LYS A 87 -15.73 7.32 10.21
C LYS A 87 -14.91 6.94 11.45
N ARG A 88 -13.63 6.60 11.29
CA ARG A 88 -12.79 6.02 12.35
C ARG A 88 -11.38 6.57 12.38
N GLN A 89 -11.22 7.88 12.18
CA GLN A 89 -9.92 8.56 12.07
C GLN A 89 -9.00 8.32 13.27
N LYS A 90 -9.56 8.24 14.49
CA LYS A 90 -8.77 7.97 15.70
C LYS A 90 -8.09 6.60 15.66
N ILE A 91 -8.77 5.57 15.14
CA ILE A 91 -8.20 4.22 15.01
C ILE A 91 -7.04 4.26 14.01
N VAL A 92 -7.18 4.98 12.88
CA VAL A 92 -6.12 5.13 11.88
C VAL A 92 -4.92 5.86 12.47
N LYS A 93 -5.14 6.90 13.28
CA LYS A 93 -4.05 7.60 13.99
C LYS A 93 -3.32 6.68 14.97
N THR A 94 -4.06 5.90 15.77
CA THR A 94 -3.48 4.90 16.68
C THR A 94 -2.67 3.85 15.91
N MET A 95 -3.21 3.32 14.82
CA MET A 95 -2.54 2.35 13.95
C MET A 95 -1.20 2.89 13.44
N TYR A 96 -1.18 4.13 12.98
CA TYR A 96 0.04 4.79 12.49
C TYR A 96 1.04 5.05 13.63
N ASP A 97 0.58 5.57 14.77
CA ASP A 97 1.43 5.88 15.94
C ASP A 97 2.04 4.62 16.57
N ASP A 98 1.35 3.50 16.49
CA ASP A 98 1.89 2.19 16.90
C ASP A 98 2.92 1.63 15.92
N GLY A 99 3.18 2.31 14.80
CA GLY A 99 4.20 1.94 13.82
C GLY A 99 3.78 0.87 12.83
N HIS A 100 2.48 0.63 12.68
CA HIS A 100 1.96 -0.21 11.60
C HIS A 100 2.07 0.51 10.26
N LEU A 101 2.15 -0.24 9.15
CA LEU A 101 2.02 0.34 7.82
C LEU A 101 0.54 0.60 7.52
N VAL A 102 0.25 1.85 7.14
CA VAL A 102 -1.08 2.27 6.67
C VAL A 102 -1.03 2.48 5.17
N GLY A 103 -1.71 1.63 4.44
CA GLY A 103 -1.88 1.68 2.99
C GLY A 103 -3.34 1.93 2.59
N VAL A 104 -3.58 1.99 1.28
CA VAL A 104 -4.88 2.34 0.69
C VAL A 104 -5.54 1.13 0.03
N HIS A 105 -6.87 0.98 0.23
CA HIS A 105 -7.70 -0.03 -0.43
C HIS A 105 -8.88 0.61 -1.17
N THR A 106 -8.60 1.69 -1.92
CA THR A 106 -9.56 2.59 -2.56
C THR A 106 -10.51 3.29 -1.55
N TRP A 107 -11.39 4.15 -2.04
CA TRP A 107 -12.39 4.79 -1.20
C TRP A 107 -13.56 3.87 -0.90
N SER A 108 -14.12 3.24 -1.95
CA SER A 108 -15.37 2.50 -1.90
C SER A 108 -15.26 1.02 -2.25
N HIS A 109 -14.03 0.49 -2.42
CA HIS A 109 -13.76 -0.90 -2.80
C HIS A 109 -14.16 -1.20 -4.25
N ILE A 110 -13.81 -0.33 -5.19
CA ILE A 110 -14.11 -0.52 -6.61
C ILE A 110 -13.29 -1.65 -7.23
N ASP A 111 -13.87 -2.33 -8.21
CA ASP A 111 -13.17 -3.34 -9.00
C ASP A 111 -12.43 -2.67 -10.18
N PHE A 112 -11.10 -2.71 -10.19
CA PHE A 112 -10.29 -2.08 -11.24
C PHE A 112 -10.57 -2.62 -12.64
N PHE A 113 -11.01 -3.88 -12.78
CA PHE A 113 -11.42 -4.40 -14.09
C PHE A 113 -12.69 -3.75 -14.64
N LYS A 114 -13.49 -3.10 -13.80
CA LYS A 114 -14.76 -2.46 -14.15
C LYS A 114 -14.70 -0.94 -14.08
N SER A 115 -13.53 -0.38 -13.74
CA SER A 115 -13.37 1.05 -13.49
C SER A 115 -12.45 1.70 -14.50
N SER A 116 -12.74 2.96 -14.83
CA SER A 116 -11.85 3.80 -15.63
C SER A 116 -10.58 4.18 -14.82
N LYS A 117 -9.55 4.62 -15.51
CA LYS A 117 -8.32 5.08 -14.84
C LYS A 117 -8.58 6.31 -13.98
N GLU A 118 -9.40 7.22 -14.46
CA GLU A 118 -9.79 8.45 -13.77
C GLU A 118 -10.53 8.13 -12.46
N GLU A 119 -11.41 7.14 -12.49
CA GLU A 119 -12.14 6.66 -11.33
C GLU A 119 -11.21 6.01 -10.30
N ILE A 120 -10.28 5.16 -10.75
CA ILE A 120 -9.26 4.54 -9.91
C ILE A 120 -8.41 5.61 -9.22
N HIS A 121 -7.90 6.59 -9.99
CA HIS A 121 -7.12 7.69 -9.42
C HIS A 121 -7.91 8.51 -8.40
N GLY A 122 -9.16 8.88 -8.71
CA GLY A 122 -10.01 9.61 -7.78
C GLY A 122 -10.27 8.87 -6.46
N GLU A 123 -10.48 7.55 -6.52
CA GLU A 123 -10.65 6.68 -5.36
C GLU A 123 -9.38 6.59 -4.50
N LEU A 124 -8.23 6.46 -5.14
CA LEU A 124 -6.94 6.40 -4.46
C LEU A 124 -6.56 7.75 -3.86
N ASP A 125 -6.63 8.84 -4.64
CA ASP A 125 -6.22 10.17 -4.21
C ASP A 125 -7.08 10.67 -3.05
N ARG A 126 -8.40 10.51 -3.12
CA ARG A 126 -9.29 10.89 -2.03
C ARG A 126 -8.96 10.15 -0.73
N THR A 127 -8.60 8.87 -0.81
CA THR A 127 -8.23 8.07 0.37
C THR A 127 -6.86 8.47 0.89
N ASN A 128 -5.89 8.71 0.00
CA ASN A 128 -4.57 9.20 0.32
C ASN A 128 -4.63 10.53 1.09
N ASP A 129 -5.36 11.52 0.55
CA ASP A 129 -5.47 12.85 1.14
C ASP A 129 -6.08 12.79 2.54
N LEU A 130 -7.08 11.93 2.74
CA LEU A 130 -7.70 11.73 4.05
C LEU A 130 -6.72 11.09 5.05
N ILE A 131 -6.01 10.02 4.66
CA ILE A 131 -5.03 9.36 5.54
C ILE A 131 -3.88 10.33 5.85
N GLU A 132 -3.36 11.04 4.86
CA GLU A 132 -2.31 12.05 5.05
C GLU A 132 -2.74 13.15 6.04
N SER A 133 -3.99 13.61 5.97
CA SER A 133 -4.52 14.60 6.92
C SER A 133 -4.56 14.11 8.38
N ILE A 134 -4.64 12.80 8.59
CA ILE A 134 -4.71 12.16 9.91
C ILE A 134 -3.31 11.84 10.45
N THR A 135 -2.43 11.32 9.59
CA THR A 135 -1.13 10.76 9.97
C THR A 135 0.03 11.74 9.78
N GLY A 136 -0.14 12.73 8.89
CA GLY A 136 0.92 13.64 8.46
C GLY A 136 1.79 13.04 7.35
N GLU A 137 1.53 11.81 6.89
CA GLU A 137 2.29 11.13 5.85
C GLU A 137 1.36 10.54 4.78
N ARG A 138 1.69 10.79 3.51
CA ARG A 138 0.96 10.22 2.38
C ARG A 138 1.31 8.74 2.21
N PRO A 139 0.33 7.83 2.16
CA PRO A 139 0.56 6.40 1.97
C PRO A 139 1.39 6.10 0.71
N LYS A 140 2.37 5.22 0.84
CA LYS A 140 3.23 4.77 -0.28
C LYS A 140 2.73 3.47 -0.92
N PHE A 141 1.83 2.78 -0.25
CA PHE A 141 1.36 1.46 -0.63
C PHE A 141 -0.15 1.45 -0.80
N PHE A 142 -0.61 0.67 -1.77
CA PHE A 142 -2.02 0.36 -1.93
C PHE A 142 -2.21 -1.11 -2.28
N ARG A 143 -3.42 -1.61 -2.09
CA ARG A 143 -3.84 -2.91 -2.58
C ARG A 143 -5.08 -2.75 -3.43
N PRO A 144 -5.06 -3.19 -4.71
CA PRO A 144 -6.26 -3.15 -5.54
C PRO A 144 -7.30 -4.14 -4.98
N PRO A 145 -8.58 -3.74 -4.85
CA PRO A 145 -9.64 -4.66 -4.44
C PRO A 145 -9.68 -5.92 -5.30
N TYR A 146 -9.96 -7.06 -4.67
CA TYR A 146 -9.97 -8.40 -5.29
C TYR A 146 -8.61 -8.83 -5.86
N GLY A 147 -7.57 -8.04 -5.74
CA GLY A 147 -6.29 -8.23 -6.44
C GLY A 147 -6.38 -7.98 -7.96
N HIS A 148 -7.45 -7.33 -8.41
CA HIS A 148 -7.72 -7.07 -9.82
C HIS A 148 -7.00 -5.81 -10.29
N TYR A 149 -6.19 -5.92 -11.34
CA TYR A 149 -5.56 -4.77 -12.02
C TYR A 149 -5.08 -5.15 -13.41
N LEU A 150 -4.94 -4.14 -14.27
CA LEU A 150 -4.21 -4.24 -15.54
C LEU A 150 -2.89 -3.47 -15.38
N GLY A 151 -1.81 -3.97 -15.93
CA GLY A 151 -0.50 -3.27 -15.88
C GLY A 151 -0.58 -1.83 -16.37
N SER A 152 -1.39 -1.57 -17.40
CA SER A 152 -1.63 -0.22 -17.92
C SER A 152 -2.37 0.72 -16.95
N GLN A 153 -3.05 0.20 -15.93
CA GLN A 153 -3.70 0.99 -14.88
C GLN A 153 -2.68 1.41 -13.82
N LEU A 154 -1.69 0.56 -13.53
CA LEU A 154 -0.65 0.84 -12.54
C LEU A 154 0.36 1.90 -13.00
N ASN A 155 0.65 1.97 -14.30
CA ASN A 155 1.74 2.79 -14.88
C ASN A 155 1.72 4.30 -14.52
N ARG A 156 0.62 4.81 -13.97
CA ARG A 156 0.46 6.22 -13.57
C ARG A 156 0.10 6.38 -12.10
N ILE A 157 0.12 5.30 -11.33
CA ILE A 157 -0.11 5.33 -9.89
C ILE A 157 1.24 5.50 -9.22
N ASP A 158 1.40 6.61 -8.49
CA ASP A 158 2.65 6.94 -7.76
C ASP A 158 2.70 6.23 -6.40
N GLN A 159 2.22 4.98 -6.37
CA GLN A 159 2.23 4.10 -5.22
C GLN A 159 2.62 2.69 -5.64
N ILE A 160 3.03 1.89 -4.67
CA ILE A 160 3.43 0.50 -4.83
C ILE A 160 2.21 -0.38 -4.58
N ALA A 161 1.84 -1.20 -5.55
CA ALA A 161 0.77 -2.18 -5.37
C ALA A 161 1.29 -3.41 -4.62
N VAL A 162 0.57 -3.83 -3.58
CA VAL A 162 0.89 -5.03 -2.80
C VAL A 162 -0.23 -6.04 -2.93
N LEU A 163 0.11 -7.24 -3.36
CA LEU A 163 -0.76 -8.41 -3.37
C LEU A 163 -0.46 -9.31 -2.17
N TRP A 164 -0.85 -10.55 -2.23
CA TRP A 164 -0.60 -11.55 -1.19
C TRP A 164 -0.12 -12.87 -1.79
N SER A 165 0.66 -13.61 -1.02
CA SER A 165 1.11 -14.95 -1.41
C SER A 165 0.21 -16.05 -0.85
N ASP A 166 -0.44 -15.81 0.29
CA ASP A 166 -1.28 -16.78 0.96
C ASP A 166 -2.47 -16.13 1.70
N THR A 167 -3.55 -16.89 1.92
CA THR A 167 -4.74 -16.44 2.63
C THR A 167 -5.57 -17.61 3.14
N PRO A 168 -6.06 -17.60 4.39
CA PRO A 168 -7.02 -18.58 4.90
C PRO A 168 -8.43 -18.41 4.33
N ARG A 169 -8.66 -17.34 3.51
CA ARG A 169 -9.98 -16.96 3.00
C ARG A 169 -10.99 -16.72 4.12
N ASP A 170 -10.62 -15.92 5.10
CA ASP A 170 -11.39 -15.59 6.29
C ASP A 170 -12.74 -14.89 5.99
N TRP A 171 -12.94 -14.43 4.76
CA TRP A 171 -14.25 -13.95 4.27
C TRP A 171 -15.23 -15.07 3.89
N VAL A 172 -14.75 -16.33 3.75
CA VAL A 172 -15.52 -17.55 3.46
C VAL A 172 -15.55 -18.45 4.69
N HIS A 173 -14.40 -18.63 5.31
CA HIS A 173 -14.21 -19.47 6.48
C HIS A 173 -14.25 -18.60 7.73
N ILE A 174 -15.39 -18.62 8.42
CA ILE A 174 -15.66 -17.76 9.59
C ILE A 174 -15.41 -18.50 10.92
N ASP A 175 -14.66 -19.57 10.89
CA ASP A 175 -14.31 -20.39 12.04
C ASP A 175 -12.89 -20.06 12.54
N GLU A 176 -12.78 -19.71 13.83
CA GLU A 176 -11.53 -19.30 14.47
C GLU A 176 -10.46 -20.41 14.40
N ASP A 177 -10.84 -21.64 14.74
CA ASP A 177 -9.89 -22.75 14.77
C ASP A 177 -9.42 -23.10 13.34
N TYR A 178 -10.31 -23.03 12.35
CA TYR A 178 -9.91 -23.21 10.95
C TYR A 178 -8.88 -22.16 10.53
N ILE A 179 -9.15 -20.87 10.77
CA ILE A 179 -8.24 -19.78 10.37
C ILE A 179 -6.89 -19.93 11.07
N CYS A 180 -6.89 -20.14 12.39
CA CYS A 180 -5.67 -20.34 13.17
C CYS A 180 -4.86 -21.54 12.66
N ASN A 181 -5.49 -22.71 12.51
CA ASN A 181 -4.82 -23.93 12.04
C ASN A 181 -4.29 -23.77 10.62
N TYR A 182 -5.03 -23.07 9.74
CA TYR A 182 -4.56 -22.76 8.39
C TYR A 182 -3.25 -21.97 8.45
N LEU A 183 -3.24 -20.85 9.17
CA LEU A 183 -2.07 -19.97 9.30
C LEU A 183 -0.85 -20.75 9.84
N VAL A 184 -1.02 -21.49 10.92
CA VAL A 184 0.06 -22.27 11.56
C VAL A 184 0.62 -23.34 10.61
N LYS A 185 -0.23 -23.99 9.82
CA LYS A 185 0.17 -25.09 8.92
C LYS A 185 0.81 -24.61 7.63
N HIS A 186 0.39 -23.47 7.08
CA HIS A 186 0.77 -23.06 5.72
C HIS A 186 1.77 -21.91 5.67
N ALA A 187 1.99 -21.19 6.78
CA ALA A 187 2.95 -20.08 6.82
C ALA A 187 4.36 -20.49 6.39
N LYS A 188 4.93 -19.73 5.48
CA LYS A 188 6.29 -19.91 4.97
C LYS A 188 7.07 -18.62 5.08
N ASP A 189 8.40 -18.73 5.16
CA ASP A 189 9.26 -17.56 5.09
C ASP A 189 8.99 -16.72 3.83
N GLY A 190 8.83 -15.43 4.01
CA GLY A 190 8.55 -14.48 2.95
C GLY A 190 7.09 -14.38 2.53
N ASP A 191 6.15 -14.96 3.28
CA ASP A 191 4.74 -14.85 2.95
C ASP A 191 4.15 -13.48 3.32
N ILE A 192 3.34 -12.99 2.40
CA ILE A 192 2.42 -11.87 2.60
C ILE A 192 1.03 -12.45 2.76
N ILE A 193 0.48 -12.43 3.97
CA ILE A 193 -0.78 -13.08 4.30
C ILE A 193 -1.92 -12.07 4.25
N LEU A 194 -2.95 -12.37 3.45
CA LEU A 194 -4.18 -11.55 3.37
C LEU A 194 -5.20 -12.02 4.40
N LEU A 195 -5.70 -11.07 5.17
CA LEU A 195 -6.70 -11.20 6.22
C LEU A 195 -7.66 -9.99 6.21
N HIS A 196 -8.72 -10.02 7.03
CA HIS A 196 -9.66 -8.91 7.18
C HIS A 196 -9.97 -8.67 8.66
N ASP A 197 -9.57 -7.51 9.18
CA ASP A 197 -9.83 -7.07 10.55
C ASP A 197 -11.31 -6.70 10.82
N THR A 198 -12.14 -6.90 9.82
CA THR A 198 -13.58 -6.64 9.87
C THR A 198 -14.41 -7.87 10.23
N LYS A 199 -13.77 -9.03 10.38
CA LYS A 199 -14.40 -10.31 10.70
C LYS A 199 -14.18 -10.69 12.16
N ASP A 200 -15.20 -11.22 12.79
CA ASP A 200 -15.18 -11.59 14.22
C ASP A 200 -14.23 -12.75 14.54
N ALA A 201 -14.23 -13.79 13.72
CA ALA A 201 -13.35 -14.94 13.90
C ALA A 201 -11.88 -14.67 13.56
N THR A 202 -11.59 -13.69 12.68
CA THR A 202 -10.22 -13.45 12.20
C THR A 202 -9.31 -12.95 13.31
N VAL A 203 -9.77 -11.98 14.12
CA VAL A 203 -8.90 -11.34 15.11
C VAL A 203 -8.42 -12.33 16.18
N PRO A 204 -9.29 -13.09 16.90
CA PRO A 204 -8.82 -14.06 17.87
C PRO A 204 -7.98 -15.17 17.24
N ALA A 205 -8.35 -15.66 16.03
CA ALA A 205 -7.59 -16.68 15.32
C ALA A 205 -6.16 -16.22 14.99
N VAL A 206 -6.01 -14.97 14.51
CA VAL A 206 -4.70 -14.39 14.16
C VAL A 206 -3.84 -14.23 15.40
N LEU A 207 -4.37 -13.69 16.50
CA LEU A 207 -3.61 -13.51 17.74
C LEU A 207 -3.12 -14.84 18.31
N LYS A 208 -3.94 -15.88 18.26
CA LYS A 208 -3.56 -17.25 18.63
C LYS A 208 -2.48 -17.83 17.69
N ALA A 209 -2.64 -17.63 16.37
CA ALA A 209 -1.65 -18.09 15.38
C ALA A 209 -0.30 -17.37 15.54
N ILE A 210 -0.31 -16.08 15.87
CA ILE A 210 0.92 -15.32 16.16
C ILE A 210 1.70 -15.95 17.30
N ASP A 211 1.06 -16.29 18.40
CA ASP A 211 1.73 -16.89 19.56
C ASP A 211 2.41 -18.21 19.16
N ILE A 212 1.69 -19.08 18.45
CA ILE A 212 2.22 -20.39 18.00
C ILE A 212 3.36 -20.23 16.99
N LEU A 213 3.20 -19.33 16.00
CA LEU A 213 4.22 -19.11 14.97
C LEU A 213 5.48 -18.45 15.54
N THR A 214 5.33 -17.59 16.55
CA THR A 214 6.48 -17.01 17.28
C THR A 214 7.29 -18.11 17.97
N GLU A 215 6.64 -19.07 18.62
CA GLU A 215 7.28 -20.24 19.21
C GLU A 215 7.97 -21.12 18.15
N GLN A 216 7.44 -21.16 16.93
CA GLN A 216 8.05 -21.86 15.78
C GLN A 216 9.20 -21.08 15.12
N GLY A 217 9.56 -19.92 15.66
CA GLY A 217 10.70 -19.11 15.23
C GLY A 217 10.40 -18.15 14.07
N PHE A 218 9.12 -17.82 13.82
CA PHE A 218 8.75 -16.77 12.89
C PHE A 218 8.85 -15.37 13.55
N GLU A 219 9.20 -14.39 12.73
CA GLU A 219 9.09 -12.96 13.02
C GLU A 219 8.01 -12.35 12.14
N PHE A 220 7.27 -11.41 12.72
CA PHE A 220 6.25 -10.65 12.03
C PHE A 220 6.76 -9.26 11.74
N VAL A 221 6.78 -8.89 10.47
CA VAL A 221 7.27 -7.61 9.99
C VAL A 221 6.22 -6.91 9.14
N ARG A 222 6.38 -5.61 8.94
CA ARG A 222 5.54 -4.89 7.97
C ARG A 222 5.86 -5.38 6.56
N VAL A 223 4.89 -5.23 5.66
CA VAL A 223 5.05 -5.71 4.28
C VAL A 223 6.17 -4.98 3.52
N ASP A 224 6.42 -3.71 3.81
CA ASP A 224 7.51 -2.95 3.21
C ASP A 224 8.88 -3.46 3.69
N GLU A 225 9.01 -3.78 4.98
CA GLU A 225 10.22 -4.39 5.54
C GLU A 225 10.47 -5.77 4.93
N LEU A 226 9.42 -6.59 4.80
CA LEU A 226 9.52 -7.90 4.17
C LEU A 226 9.96 -7.80 2.71
N LEU A 227 9.35 -6.90 1.93
CA LEU A 227 9.67 -6.73 0.51
C LEU A 227 11.08 -6.16 0.28
N CYS A 228 11.61 -5.38 1.22
CA CYS A 228 12.97 -4.81 1.14
C CYS A 228 14.04 -5.64 1.88
N ARG A 229 13.69 -6.79 2.46
CA ARG A 229 14.59 -7.56 3.36
C ARG A 229 15.93 -7.96 2.76
N ASN A 230 16.03 -8.05 1.43
CA ASN A 230 17.28 -8.38 0.74
C ASN A 230 18.01 -7.13 0.20
N GLY A 231 17.64 -5.94 0.61
CA GLY A 231 18.16 -4.68 0.06
C GLY A 231 17.46 -4.23 -1.22
N ASP A 232 16.30 -4.80 -1.51
CA ASP A 232 15.52 -4.50 -2.70
C ASP A 232 14.90 -3.11 -2.67
N LYS A 233 14.80 -2.49 -3.82
CA LYS A 233 14.12 -1.21 -4.01
C LYS A 233 12.81 -1.43 -4.73
N LEU A 234 11.73 -0.95 -4.15
CA LEU A 234 10.40 -1.07 -4.72
C LEU A 234 10.09 0.13 -5.60
N ALA A 235 9.53 -0.12 -6.78
CA ALA A 235 9.17 0.91 -7.73
C ALA A 235 7.65 1.15 -7.72
N PRO A 236 7.19 2.40 -7.68
CA PRO A 236 5.79 2.75 -7.93
C PRO A 236 5.31 2.28 -9.29
N GLY A 237 4.02 2.05 -9.41
CA GLY A 237 3.43 1.52 -10.64
C GLY A 237 3.69 0.04 -10.90
N LEU A 238 4.35 -0.66 -9.98
CA LEU A 238 4.52 -2.10 -9.99
C LEU A 238 3.73 -2.77 -8.88
N ALA A 239 3.41 -4.05 -9.07
CA ALA A 239 2.74 -4.90 -8.10
C ALA A 239 3.68 -5.98 -7.57
N TYR A 240 3.68 -6.16 -6.26
CA TYR A 240 4.52 -7.13 -5.55
C TYR A 240 3.67 -8.13 -4.80
N ARG A 241 3.94 -9.41 -5.02
CA ARG A 241 3.32 -10.54 -4.32
C ARG A 241 4.33 -11.29 -3.45
N PHE A 242 5.60 -11.15 -3.77
CA PHE A 242 6.75 -11.74 -3.10
C PHE A 242 7.88 -10.73 -3.07
N CYS A 243 8.91 -10.98 -2.26
CA CYS A 243 10.17 -10.25 -2.40
C CYS A 243 10.67 -10.32 -3.85
N PRO A 244 11.23 -9.24 -4.40
CA PRO A 244 11.61 -9.16 -5.81
C PRO A 244 12.50 -10.30 -6.32
N TYR A 245 13.35 -10.88 -5.49
CA TYR A 245 14.23 -12.01 -5.84
C TYR A 245 13.83 -13.33 -5.17
N ASP A 246 12.58 -13.46 -4.70
CA ASP A 246 12.06 -14.73 -4.22
C ASP A 246 11.91 -15.67 -5.42
N SER A 247 12.40 -16.92 -5.29
CA SER A 247 12.30 -17.92 -6.36
C SER A 247 10.85 -18.19 -6.80
N ARG A 248 9.87 -17.93 -5.93
CA ARG A 248 8.43 -17.99 -6.22
C ARG A 248 7.94 -16.90 -7.17
N ALA A 249 8.68 -15.76 -7.28
CA ALA A 249 8.31 -14.65 -8.14
C ALA A 249 8.42 -14.95 -9.63
N TRP A 250 9.14 -16.02 -10.01
CA TRP A 250 9.40 -16.39 -11.40
C TRP A 250 8.35 -17.32 -12.01
N TYR A 251 7.34 -17.74 -11.24
CA TYR A 251 6.30 -18.69 -11.67
C TYR A 251 4.90 -18.03 -11.87
N ILE A 252 4.86 -16.71 -12.17
CA ILE A 252 3.62 -15.98 -12.39
C ILE A 252 3.53 -15.50 -13.83
#